data_72060342d80d662d8e348d1b5975bceb
#
_entry.id   72060342d80d662d8e348d1b5975bceb
#
_cell.length_a   1.000
_cell.length_b   1.000
_cell.length_c   1.000
_cell.angle_alpha   90.00
_cell.angle_beta   90.00
_cell.angle_gamma   90.00
#
_symmetry.space_group_name_H-M   'P 1'
#
loop_
_entity.id
_entity.type
_entity.pdbx_description
1 polymer ?
#
loop_
_entity_poly.entity_id
_entity_poly.type
_entity_poly.pdbx_seq_one_letter_code
_entity_poly.pdbx_strand_id
1 'polypeptide(L)'
;MNITRLYGHPVTRESGHLPLADQIYDILREEIHAGRWKVDEKMPSMMTIAGECQVSRMPVQQAVERLGAEGYLRQENRSGVYLASMAPEGRSPIGTIGILLLADSENERELDFLAFEQKLVHAFMKEAADVNYQTKVVYVSAKDNHEDLNKAGYLFDEKVKGIISLFPFHRPLQSTLAPDRIPLVFWCEPDHRCAPCIASDYEAAFYHLTNKVIGEGHQHISLVPCPILTPHVKDCYIRGYRAAIREAGLEPHENLLDALSQTSLRDTAGLTKALEKTNGTTCFLSMSLARSEQLISALQLLKRDVPKDISVVSANPTSDYSMPNGKMLSGIGFSPEHEIGLCIQFLRQQMIDRRWKLSTMLAAPFFVEGETLAPPA
;
A
#
# COMPACT_ATOMS: atom_id res chain seq x y z
N MET A 1 0.80 -11.19 -33.58
CA MET A 1 1.35 -10.62 -32.33
C MET A 1 2.64 -11.36 -32.02
N ASN A 2 3.79 -10.74 -32.27
CA ASN A 2 5.08 -11.35 -31.91
C ASN A 2 5.52 -10.82 -30.54
N ILE A 3 4.94 -11.38 -29.48
CA ILE A 3 5.42 -11.18 -28.12
C ILE A 3 6.37 -12.33 -27.85
N THR A 4 7.66 -12.01 -27.70
CA THR A 4 8.67 -12.96 -27.22
C THR A 4 8.80 -12.82 -25.72
N ARG A 5 9.44 -13.78 -25.06
CA ARG A 5 9.62 -13.74 -23.61
C ARG A 5 11.09 -13.98 -23.26
N LEU A 6 11.61 -13.14 -22.36
CA LEU A 6 12.90 -13.35 -21.71
C LEU A 6 12.65 -13.66 -20.24
N TYR A 7 13.04 -14.84 -19.77
CA TYR A 7 12.81 -15.31 -18.39
C TYR A 7 11.35 -15.22 -17.90
N GLY A 8 10.39 -15.33 -18.84
CA GLY A 8 8.96 -15.18 -18.53
C GLY A 8 8.39 -13.77 -18.76
N HIS A 9 9.22 -12.75 -18.82
CA HIS A 9 8.83 -11.36 -19.07
C HIS A 9 8.60 -11.08 -20.56
N PRO A 10 7.55 -10.35 -20.94
CA PRO A 10 7.26 -10.05 -22.34
C PRO A 10 8.27 -9.06 -22.94
N VAL A 11 8.73 -9.32 -24.16
CA VAL A 11 9.53 -8.39 -24.97
C VAL A 11 8.80 -8.12 -26.28
N THR A 12 8.52 -6.85 -26.58
CA THR A 12 7.69 -6.46 -27.75
C THR A 12 8.25 -5.26 -28.49
N ARG A 13 7.98 -5.23 -29.82
CA ARG A 13 8.33 -4.09 -30.71
C ARG A 13 7.16 -3.15 -30.99
N GLU A 14 6.03 -3.36 -30.34
CA GLU A 14 4.84 -2.58 -30.67
C GLU A 14 4.98 -1.09 -30.24
N SER A 15 4.35 -0.21 -31.01
CA SER A 15 4.35 1.22 -30.70
C SER A 15 3.68 1.49 -29.34
N GLY A 16 4.29 2.36 -28.56
CA GLY A 16 3.83 2.66 -27.19
C GLY A 16 4.55 1.91 -26.09
N HIS A 17 5.45 0.98 -26.41
CA HIS A 17 6.34 0.31 -25.45
C HIS A 17 7.72 0.98 -25.38
N LEU A 18 8.45 0.71 -24.30
CA LEU A 18 9.85 1.11 -24.17
C LEU A 18 10.68 0.54 -25.33
N PRO A 19 11.78 1.22 -25.71
CA PRO A 19 12.77 0.65 -26.61
C PRO A 19 13.22 -0.74 -26.17
N LEU A 20 13.50 -1.62 -27.11
CA LEU A 20 13.90 -3.01 -26.81
C LEU A 20 15.10 -3.09 -25.85
N ALA A 21 16.05 -2.18 -25.96
CA ALA A 21 17.19 -2.12 -25.07
C ALA A 21 16.79 -1.84 -23.62
N ASP A 22 15.82 -0.95 -23.40
CA ASP A 22 15.32 -0.62 -22.08
C ASP A 22 14.51 -1.78 -21.48
N GLN A 23 13.66 -2.45 -22.29
CA GLN A 23 12.93 -3.63 -21.85
C GLN A 23 13.89 -4.75 -21.40
N ILE A 24 14.91 -5.05 -22.20
CA ILE A 24 15.90 -6.08 -21.89
C ILE A 24 16.74 -5.71 -20.67
N TYR A 25 17.13 -4.45 -20.57
CA TYR A 25 17.83 -3.92 -19.40
C TYR A 25 17.02 -4.11 -18.13
N ASP A 26 15.76 -3.72 -18.13
CA ASP A 26 14.88 -3.84 -16.95
C ASP A 26 14.68 -5.31 -16.55
N ILE A 27 14.44 -6.20 -17.53
CA ILE A 27 14.28 -7.63 -17.27
C ILE A 27 15.55 -8.23 -16.66
N LEU A 28 16.72 -7.99 -17.27
CA LEU A 28 17.98 -8.52 -16.76
C LEU A 28 18.28 -8.03 -15.34
N ARG A 29 18.00 -6.76 -15.06
CA ARG A 29 18.19 -6.19 -13.74
C ARG A 29 17.22 -6.79 -12.70
N GLU A 30 15.94 -7.00 -13.06
CA GLU A 30 14.97 -7.68 -12.20
C GLU A 30 15.43 -9.09 -11.84
N GLU A 31 15.88 -9.84 -12.83
CA GLU A 31 16.36 -11.20 -12.63
C GLU A 31 17.65 -11.26 -11.79
N ILE A 32 18.52 -10.23 -11.90
CA ILE A 32 19.68 -10.06 -11.01
C ILE A 32 19.21 -9.84 -9.57
N HIS A 33 18.26 -8.92 -9.34
CA HIS A 33 17.72 -8.66 -8.01
C HIS A 33 16.92 -9.83 -7.44
N ALA A 34 16.26 -10.62 -8.30
CA ALA A 34 15.59 -11.86 -7.91
C ALA A 34 16.55 -13.00 -7.55
N GLY A 35 17.87 -12.79 -7.74
CA GLY A 35 18.89 -13.79 -7.39
C GLY A 35 19.01 -14.91 -8.40
N ARG A 36 18.60 -14.71 -9.66
CA ARG A 36 18.78 -15.71 -10.73
C ARG A 36 20.25 -16.10 -10.93
N TRP A 37 21.17 -15.17 -10.71
CA TRP A 37 22.61 -15.39 -10.76
C TRP A 37 23.25 -14.96 -9.44
N LYS A 38 24.32 -15.67 -9.07
CA LYS A 38 25.16 -15.31 -7.94
C LYS A 38 26.26 -14.33 -8.38
N VAL A 39 26.78 -13.55 -7.45
CA VAL A 39 27.97 -12.73 -7.70
C VAL A 39 29.11 -13.66 -8.18
N ASP A 40 29.84 -13.21 -9.19
CA ASP A 40 30.89 -13.93 -9.93
C ASP A 40 30.36 -15.07 -10.82
N GLU A 41 29.06 -15.25 -10.96
CA GLU A 41 28.48 -16.19 -11.91
C GLU A 41 28.47 -15.61 -13.33
N LYS A 42 28.73 -16.47 -14.31
CA LYS A 42 28.75 -16.10 -15.73
C LYS A 42 27.34 -15.93 -16.27
N MET A 43 27.07 -14.77 -16.84
CA MET A 43 25.82 -14.46 -17.52
C MET A 43 25.69 -15.23 -18.84
N PRO A 44 24.47 -15.51 -19.30
CA PRO A 44 24.22 -15.99 -20.66
C PRO A 44 24.87 -15.06 -21.70
N SER A 45 25.31 -15.62 -22.83
CA SER A 45 25.91 -14.81 -23.87
C SER A 45 24.89 -13.82 -24.48
N MET A 46 25.35 -12.66 -24.95
CA MET A 46 24.47 -11.71 -25.65
C MET A 46 23.73 -12.36 -26.85
N MET A 47 24.34 -13.34 -27.48
CA MET A 47 23.71 -14.09 -28.57
C MET A 47 22.58 -15.00 -28.05
N THR A 48 22.77 -15.63 -26.89
CA THR A 48 21.75 -16.44 -26.24
C THR A 48 20.55 -15.57 -25.86
N ILE A 49 20.77 -14.45 -25.17
CA ILE A 49 19.73 -13.51 -24.79
C ILE A 49 18.99 -12.96 -26.03
N ALA A 50 19.73 -12.58 -27.09
CA ALA A 50 19.14 -12.10 -28.33
C ALA A 50 18.26 -13.15 -29.02
N GLY A 51 18.68 -14.40 -28.99
CA GLY A 51 17.93 -15.54 -29.53
C GLY A 51 16.63 -15.78 -28.74
N GLU A 52 16.66 -15.76 -27.41
CA GLU A 52 15.47 -15.92 -26.57
C GLU A 52 14.46 -14.78 -26.80
N CYS A 53 14.94 -13.54 -26.92
CA CYS A 53 14.08 -12.38 -27.19
C CYS A 53 13.67 -12.25 -28.66
N GLN A 54 14.23 -13.03 -29.59
CA GLN A 54 14.07 -12.88 -31.04
C GLN A 54 14.37 -11.45 -31.54
N VAL A 55 15.41 -10.84 -31.00
CA VAL A 55 15.88 -9.50 -31.36
C VAL A 55 17.27 -9.55 -31.96
N SER A 56 17.72 -8.45 -32.58
CA SER A 56 19.12 -8.31 -33.00
C SER A 56 20.02 -8.18 -31.77
N ARG A 57 21.32 -8.35 -31.95
CA ARG A 57 22.32 -8.25 -30.89
C ARG A 57 22.40 -6.84 -30.27
N MET A 58 22.13 -5.79 -31.04
CA MET A 58 22.31 -4.39 -30.62
C MET A 58 21.53 -4.01 -29.35
N PRO A 59 20.21 -4.25 -29.23
CA PRO A 59 19.47 -3.94 -28.00
C PRO A 59 20.01 -4.67 -26.76
N VAL A 60 20.43 -5.91 -26.91
CA VAL A 60 21.04 -6.70 -25.83
C VAL A 60 22.40 -6.12 -25.42
N GLN A 61 23.21 -5.74 -26.40
CA GLN A 61 24.50 -5.13 -26.15
C GLN A 61 24.34 -3.81 -25.39
N GLN A 62 23.41 -2.93 -25.80
CA GLN A 62 23.11 -1.68 -25.11
C GLN A 62 22.66 -1.92 -23.66
N ALA A 63 21.80 -2.91 -23.44
CA ALA A 63 21.35 -3.28 -22.10
C ALA A 63 22.50 -3.76 -21.21
N VAL A 64 23.35 -4.64 -21.72
CA VAL A 64 24.52 -5.19 -21.02
C VAL A 64 25.57 -4.12 -20.74
N GLU A 65 25.84 -3.24 -21.71
CA GLU A 65 26.78 -2.11 -21.53
C GLU A 65 26.29 -1.15 -20.44
N ARG A 66 24.98 -0.89 -20.40
CA ARG A 66 24.38 -0.06 -19.37
C ARG A 66 24.46 -0.72 -17.99
N LEU A 67 24.14 -1.99 -17.87
CA LEU A 67 24.32 -2.75 -16.62
C LEU A 67 25.78 -2.81 -16.18
N GLY A 68 26.70 -2.85 -17.14
CA GLY A 68 28.14 -2.77 -16.86
C GLY A 68 28.57 -1.39 -16.36
N ALA A 69 28.10 -0.32 -17.00
CA ALA A 69 28.38 1.05 -16.58
C ALA A 69 27.80 1.36 -15.18
N GLU A 70 26.71 0.70 -14.82
CA GLU A 70 26.07 0.81 -13.50
C GLU A 70 26.68 -0.14 -12.46
N GLY A 71 27.68 -0.95 -12.84
CA GLY A 71 28.42 -1.83 -11.93
C GLY A 71 27.74 -3.16 -11.58
N TYR A 72 26.60 -3.49 -12.21
CA TYR A 72 25.98 -4.81 -12.05
C TYR A 72 26.80 -5.90 -12.71
N LEU A 73 27.35 -5.63 -13.89
CA LEU A 73 28.06 -6.58 -14.69
C LEU A 73 29.52 -6.16 -14.89
N ARG A 74 30.41 -7.14 -14.99
CA ARG A 74 31.79 -6.95 -15.43
C ARG A 74 32.05 -7.81 -16.66
N GLN A 75 32.79 -7.24 -17.61
CA GLN A 75 33.19 -7.94 -18.80
C GLN A 75 34.64 -8.42 -18.66
N GLU A 76 34.87 -9.69 -18.87
CA GLU A 76 36.20 -10.26 -18.91
C GLU A 76 36.60 -10.58 -20.36
N ASN A 77 37.77 -10.08 -20.75
CA ASN A 77 38.28 -10.31 -22.11
C ASN A 77 38.34 -11.80 -22.45
N ARG A 78 37.63 -12.19 -23.54
CA ARG A 78 37.52 -13.55 -24.04
C ARG A 78 36.81 -14.55 -23.14
N SER A 79 36.38 -14.17 -21.92
CA SER A 79 35.74 -15.05 -20.96
C SER A 79 34.21 -14.85 -20.92
N GLY A 80 33.72 -13.63 -21.12
CA GLY A 80 32.31 -13.29 -21.15
C GLY A 80 31.91 -12.21 -20.16
N VAL A 81 30.62 -12.16 -19.83
CA VAL A 81 30.03 -11.21 -18.88
C VAL A 81 29.70 -11.95 -17.59
N TYR A 82 30.02 -11.36 -16.47
CA TYR A 82 29.82 -11.92 -15.13
C TYR A 82 29.04 -10.94 -14.27
N LEU A 83 28.22 -11.46 -13.35
CA LEU A 83 27.58 -10.63 -12.32
C LEU A 83 28.64 -10.10 -11.35
N ALA A 84 28.81 -8.77 -11.30
CA ALA A 84 29.77 -8.12 -10.41
C ALA A 84 29.15 -7.76 -9.05
N SER A 85 27.89 -7.30 -9.06
CA SER A 85 27.14 -6.94 -7.85
C SER A 85 25.65 -7.07 -8.08
N MET A 86 24.92 -7.48 -7.06
CA MET A 86 23.45 -7.46 -7.06
C MET A 86 22.92 -6.05 -6.73
N ALA A 87 23.72 -5.20 -6.09
CA ALA A 87 23.40 -3.86 -5.67
C ALA A 87 24.65 -2.96 -5.68
N PRO A 88 25.15 -2.53 -6.87
CA PRO A 88 26.34 -1.71 -6.97
C PRO A 88 26.15 -0.33 -6.32
N GLU A 89 27.16 0.18 -5.65
CA GLU A 89 27.19 1.52 -5.09
C GLU A 89 27.29 2.60 -6.19
N GLY A 90 26.72 3.79 -5.93
CA GLY A 90 26.86 4.95 -6.81
C GLY A 90 25.95 4.96 -8.05
N ARG A 91 24.83 4.29 -8.03
CA ARG A 91 23.88 4.25 -9.15
C ARG A 91 23.32 5.63 -9.50
N SER A 92 23.31 5.96 -10.78
CA SER A 92 22.39 6.99 -11.27
C SER A 92 20.97 6.41 -11.34
N PRO A 93 19.97 7.10 -10.80
CA PRO A 93 18.57 6.66 -10.89
C PRO A 93 18.13 6.49 -12.35
N ILE A 94 17.36 5.43 -12.62
CA ILE A 94 16.85 5.16 -13.98
C ILE A 94 15.70 6.07 -14.39
N GLY A 95 15.14 6.79 -13.43
CA GLY A 95 14.06 7.74 -13.63
C GLY A 95 13.50 8.22 -12.31
N THR A 96 12.39 8.94 -12.39
CA THR A 96 11.69 9.48 -11.24
C THR A 96 10.27 8.90 -11.17
N ILE A 97 9.81 8.50 -9.99
CA ILE A 97 8.41 8.22 -9.70
C ILE A 97 7.83 9.46 -9.01
N GLY A 98 6.78 10.02 -9.59
CA GLY A 98 6.00 11.09 -8.98
C GLY A 98 5.04 10.55 -7.92
N ILE A 99 4.94 11.22 -6.78
CA ILE A 99 3.99 10.90 -5.72
C ILE A 99 3.09 12.10 -5.54
N LEU A 100 1.78 11.92 -5.72
CA LEU A 100 0.80 12.98 -5.54
C LEU A 100 0.10 12.84 -4.19
N LEU A 101 0.17 13.89 -3.41
CA LEU A 101 -0.46 14.06 -2.12
C LEU A 101 -1.45 15.22 -2.14
N LEU A 102 -2.47 15.17 -1.30
CA LEU A 102 -3.44 16.25 -1.16
C LEU A 102 -2.93 17.28 -0.15
N ALA A 103 -2.79 18.55 -0.58
CA ALA A 103 -2.26 19.64 0.25
C ALA A 103 -3.27 20.13 1.30
N ASP A 104 -4.56 20.06 0.98
CA ASP A 104 -5.61 20.64 1.80
C ASP A 104 -6.57 19.59 2.33
N SER A 105 -6.56 19.39 3.62
CA SER A 105 -7.78 19.09 4.35
C SER A 105 -8.14 20.35 5.12
N GLU A 106 -9.30 20.93 4.88
CA GLU A 106 -9.83 22.05 5.67
C GLU A 106 -10.07 21.67 7.14
N ASN A 107 -10.02 20.39 7.44
CA ASN A 107 -10.01 19.89 8.79
C ASN A 107 -8.57 19.98 9.32
N GLU A 108 -8.40 20.55 10.50
CA GLU A 108 -7.18 20.46 11.29
C GLU A 108 -6.67 19.03 11.21
N ARG A 109 -5.66 18.77 10.36
CA ARG A 109 -5.01 17.47 10.28
C ARG A 109 -4.43 17.24 11.66
N GLU A 110 -4.98 16.27 12.36
CA GLU A 110 -4.44 15.83 13.62
C GLU A 110 -2.97 15.46 13.39
N LEU A 111 -2.11 15.78 14.35
CA LEU A 111 -0.65 15.48 14.28
C LEU A 111 -0.36 14.03 13.86
N ASP A 112 -1.27 13.12 14.19
CA ASP A 112 -1.19 11.71 13.85
C ASP A 112 -1.27 11.45 12.34
N PHE A 113 -2.07 12.24 11.61
CA PHE A 113 -2.14 12.11 10.15
C PHE A 113 -0.86 12.59 9.46
N LEU A 114 -0.25 13.69 9.97
CA LEU A 114 1.03 14.17 9.46
C LEU A 114 2.17 13.16 9.70
N ALA A 115 2.20 12.54 10.87
CA ALA A 115 3.18 11.51 11.20
C ALA A 115 3.01 10.27 10.31
N PHE A 116 1.76 9.87 10.04
CA PHE A 116 1.44 8.79 9.13
C PHE A 116 1.87 9.11 7.69
N GLU A 117 1.56 10.31 7.20
CA GLU A 117 1.96 10.78 5.86
C GLU A 117 3.48 10.79 5.69
N GLN A 118 4.23 11.26 6.70
CA GLN A 118 5.69 11.23 6.67
C GLN A 118 6.25 9.81 6.59
N LYS A 119 5.68 8.87 7.35
CA LYS A 119 6.06 7.44 7.27
C LYS A 119 5.78 6.88 5.88
N LEU A 120 4.65 7.22 5.28
CA LEU A 120 4.32 6.80 3.91
C LEU A 120 5.29 7.33 2.88
N VAL A 121 5.58 8.64 2.91
CA VAL A 121 6.53 9.26 1.98
C VAL A 121 7.91 8.60 2.12
N HIS A 122 8.36 8.34 3.36
CA HIS A 122 9.61 7.65 3.60
C HIS A 122 9.60 6.22 3.03
N ALA A 123 8.53 5.47 3.21
CA ALA A 123 8.37 4.13 2.65
C ALA A 123 8.40 4.15 1.10
N PHE A 124 7.71 5.11 0.47
CA PHE A 124 7.78 5.31 -0.98
C PHE A 124 9.20 5.61 -1.46
N MET A 125 9.92 6.49 -0.76
CA MET A 125 11.29 6.83 -1.11
C MET A 125 12.20 5.60 -1.03
N LYS A 126 12.05 4.79 0.01
CA LYS A 126 12.81 3.57 0.22
C LYS A 126 12.51 2.54 -0.87
N GLU A 127 11.25 2.17 -1.06
CA GLU A 127 10.84 1.17 -2.04
C GLU A 127 11.20 1.57 -3.49
N ALA A 128 11.09 2.87 -3.82
CA ALA A 128 11.54 3.38 -5.12
C ALA A 128 13.07 3.30 -5.26
N ALA A 129 13.82 3.64 -4.22
CA ALA A 129 15.27 3.57 -4.22
C ALA A 129 15.78 2.12 -4.38
N ASP A 130 15.11 1.15 -3.76
CA ASP A 130 15.45 -0.28 -3.85
C ASP A 130 15.36 -0.80 -5.30
N VAL A 131 14.51 -0.19 -6.12
CA VAL A 131 14.41 -0.46 -7.56
C VAL A 131 15.09 0.61 -8.43
N ASN A 132 15.94 1.43 -7.84
CA ASN A 132 16.76 2.44 -8.47
C ASN A 132 15.99 3.60 -9.15
N TYR A 133 14.85 4.01 -8.57
CA TYR A 133 14.15 5.23 -8.93
C TYR A 133 14.34 6.30 -7.87
N GLN A 134 14.36 7.56 -8.30
CA GLN A 134 14.14 8.71 -7.41
C GLN A 134 12.65 8.93 -7.22
N THR A 135 12.28 9.60 -6.15
CA THR A 135 10.91 10.05 -5.90
C THR A 135 10.83 11.57 -5.98
N LYS A 136 9.70 12.06 -6.48
CA LYS A 136 9.32 13.46 -6.47
C LYS A 136 7.94 13.59 -5.86
N VAL A 137 7.87 14.17 -4.67
CA VAL A 137 6.60 14.38 -3.97
C VAL A 137 6.01 15.73 -4.37
N VAL A 138 4.74 15.73 -4.70
CA VAL A 138 3.99 16.92 -5.07
C VAL A 138 2.67 16.96 -4.31
N TYR A 139 2.43 18.08 -3.67
CA TYR A 139 1.17 18.39 -3.00
C TYR A 139 0.27 19.14 -3.96
N VAL A 140 -0.96 18.66 -4.10
CA VAL A 140 -2.00 19.25 -4.95
C VAL A 140 -3.15 19.67 -4.06
N SER A 141 -3.60 20.93 -4.18
CA SER A 141 -4.77 21.41 -3.46
C SER A 141 -6.07 20.88 -4.08
N ALA A 142 -7.00 20.43 -3.24
CA ALA A 142 -8.33 20.04 -3.69
C ALA A 142 -9.14 21.21 -4.29
N LYS A 143 -8.75 22.43 -3.97
CA LYS A 143 -9.36 23.68 -4.45
C LYS A 143 -8.76 24.19 -5.76
N ASP A 144 -7.63 23.61 -6.18
CA ASP A 144 -6.91 24.08 -7.34
C ASP A 144 -7.75 23.89 -8.60
N ASN A 145 -8.10 25.01 -9.21
CA ASN A 145 -8.61 25.08 -10.55
C ASN A 145 -7.55 24.60 -11.54
N HIS A 146 -7.96 24.25 -12.77
CA HIS A 146 -7.12 23.76 -13.87
C HIS A 146 -5.77 24.48 -14.08
N GLU A 147 -5.60 25.72 -13.60
CA GLU A 147 -4.34 26.47 -13.70
C GLU A 147 -3.25 25.98 -12.76
N ASP A 148 -3.62 25.52 -11.56
CA ASP A 148 -2.61 25.01 -10.59
C ASP A 148 -2.15 23.60 -10.92
N LEU A 149 -2.94 22.85 -11.68
CA LEU A 149 -2.52 21.57 -12.25
C LEU A 149 -1.44 21.74 -13.34
N ASN A 150 -1.40 22.87 -14.01
CA ASN A 150 -0.28 23.23 -14.87
C ASN A 150 0.99 23.49 -14.04
N LYS A 151 0.90 23.85 -12.77
CA LYS A 151 2.04 23.88 -11.84
C LYS A 151 2.53 22.49 -11.47
N ALA A 152 1.69 21.45 -11.50
CA ALA A 152 2.12 20.07 -11.50
C ALA A 152 2.75 19.63 -12.84
N GLY A 153 2.77 20.49 -13.84
CA GLY A 153 3.41 20.25 -15.13
C GLY A 153 4.88 19.87 -15.05
N TYR A 154 5.58 20.27 -13.96
CA TYR A 154 6.92 19.81 -13.68
C TYR A 154 6.98 18.33 -13.23
N LEU A 155 5.86 17.68 -12.87
CA LEU A 155 5.80 16.22 -12.74
C LEU A 155 5.91 15.52 -14.08
N PHE A 156 5.58 16.22 -15.16
CA PHE A 156 5.60 15.70 -16.52
C PHE A 156 6.92 15.98 -17.23
N ASP A 157 7.98 16.36 -16.51
CA ASP A 157 9.30 16.43 -17.10
C ASP A 157 9.73 15.04 -17.61
N GLU A 158 10.65 15.00 -18.56
CA GLU A 158 11.07 13.78 -19.24
C GLU A 158 11.65 12.70 -18.29
N LYS A 159 11.95 13.06 -17.06
CA LYS A 159 12.52 12.15 -16.05
C LYS A 159 11.45 11.37 -15.28
N VAL A 160 10.22 11.86 -15.23
CA VAL A 160 9.11 11.17 -14.54
C VAL A 160 8.61 10.03 -15.41
N LYS A 161 8.77 8.81 -14.93
CA LYS A 161 8.42 7.56 -15.62
C LYS A 161 7.08 6.98 -15.20
N GLY A 162 6.59 7.33 -14.01
CA GLY A 162 5.29 6.89 -13.49
C GLY A 162 4.85 7.74 -12.32
N ILE A 163 3.56 7.70 -12.01
CA ILE A 163 2.93 8.48 -10.94
C ILE A 163 2.14 7.57 -10.03
N ILE A 164 2.29 7.73 -8.71
CA ILE A 164 1.44 7.13 -7.69
C ILE A 164 0.63 8.25 -7.05
N SER A 165 -0.69 8.10 -7.03
CA SER A 165 -1.59 9.04 -6.37
C SER A 165 -2.20 8.44 -5.12
N LEU A 166 -2.13 9.16 -4.01
CA LEU A 166 -2.71 8.76 -2.72
C LEU A 166 -4.15 9.24 -2.53
N PHE A 167 -4.76 9.77 -3.57
CA PHE A 167 -6.15 10.22 -3.52
C PHE A 167 -6.84 10.08 -4.88
N PRO A 168 -8.18 9.87 -4.90
CA PRO A 168 -8.93 9.85 -6.14
C PRO A 168 -9.00 11.25 -6.75
N PHE A 169 -8.74 11.36 -8.04
CA PHE A 169 -8.91 12.61 -8.76
C PHE A 169 -10.34 12.82 -9.22
N HIS A 170 -10.81 14.06 -9.20
CA HIS A 170 -11.95 14.45 -9.99
C HIS A 170 -11.61 14.43 -11.50
N ARG A 171 -12.62 14.18 -12.34
CA ARG A 171 -12.50 14.03 -13.82
C ARG A 171 -11.54 15.00 -14.53
N PRO A 172 -11.44 16.29 -14.15
CA PRO A 172 -10.51 17.22 -14.82
C PRO A 172 -9.05 16.83 -14.67
N LEU A 173 -8.62 16.33 -13.50
CA LEU A 173 -7.26 15.88 -13.26
C LEU A 173 -6.94 14.62 -14.06
N GLN A 174 -7.86 13.67 -14.14
CA GLN A 174 -7.68 12.45 -14.94
C GLN A 174 -7.48 12.75 -16.42
N SER A 175 -8.16 13.77 -16.97
CA SER A 175 -7.98 14.16 -18.36
C SER A 175 -6.65 14.89 -18.63
N THR A 176 -6.11 15.57 -17.62
CA THR A 176 -4.84 16.32 -17.72
C THR A 176 -3.64 15.38 -17.46
N LEU A 177 -3.79 14.43 -16.55
CA LEU A 177 -2.84 13.34 -16.29
C LEU A 177 -3.04 12.19 -17.29
N ALA A 178 -3.22 12.50 -18.59
CA ALA A 178 -3.53 11.51 -19.59
C ALA A 178 -2.76 10.19 -19.37
N PRO A 179 -3.44 9.10 -18.99
CA PRO A 179 -2.80 7.79 -18.72
C PRO A 179 -2.01 7.28 -19.94
N ASP A 180 -2.30 7.83 -21.10
CA ASP A 180 -1.63 7.49 -22.37
C ASP A 180 -0.19 8.01 -22.46
N ARG A 181 0.21 8.94 -21.60
CA ARG A 181 1.57 9.51 -21.60
C ARG A 181 2.48 8.95 -20.52
N ILE A 182 2.00 8.88 -19.27
CA ILE A 182 2.77 8.43 -18.11
C ILE A 182 1.94 7.39 -17.34
N PRO A 183 2.51 6.21 -17.00
CA PRO A 183 1.85 5.23 -16.14
C PRO A 183 1.38 5.86 -14.83
N LEU A 184 0.15 5.56 -14.43
CA LEU A 184 -0.48 6.08 -13.23
C LEU A 184 -1.12 4.93 -12.44
N VAL A 185 -0.87 4.88 -11.14
CA VAL A 185 -1.56 3.99 -10.21
C VAL A 185 -2.11 4.80 -9.05
N PHE A 186 -3.30 4.45 -8.59
CA PHE A 186 -3.90 5.01 -7.39
C PHE A 186 -3.63 4.09 -6.20
N TRP A 187 -3.16 4.66 -5.10
CA TRP A 187 -3.14 4.01 -3.80
C TRP A 187 -4.11 4.74 -2.87
N CYS A 188 -5.35 4.35 -2.95
CA CYS A 188 -6.45 5.00 -2.26
C CYS A 188 -7.63 4.02 -2.13
N GLU A 189 -8.72 4.49 -1.52
CA GLU A 189 -9.96 3.72 -1.52
C GLU A 189 -10.42 3.35 -2.93
N PRO A 190 -10.94 2.13 -3.14
CA PRO A 190 -11.42 1.70 -4.43
C PRO A 190 -12.55 2.61 -4.92
N ASP A 191 -12.31 3.30 -6.02
CA ASP A 191 -13.31 4.05 -6.75
C ASP A 191 -13.28 3.59 -8.21
N HIS A 192 -14.43 3.22 -8.78
CA HIS A 192 -14.55 2.79 -10.17
C HIS A 192 -14.02 3.81 -11.18
N ARG A 193 -13.79 5.06 -10.74
CA ARG A 193 -13.19 6.14 -11.54
C ARG A 193 -11.67 6.16 -11.46
N CYS A 194 -11.09 5.42 -10.52
CA CYS A 194 -9.66 5.38 -10.23
C CYS A 194 -9.12 3.99 -10.56
N ALA A 195 -8.74 3.77 -11.80
CA ALA A 195 -8.13 2.52 -12.24
C ALA A 195 -6.86 2.83 -13.04
N PRO A 196 -5.79 2.12 -12.77
CA PRO A 196 -5.59 1.04 -11.80
C PRO A 196 -5.48 1.53 -10.35
N CYS A 197 -6.04 0.77 -9.41
CA CYS A 197 -6.03 1.09 -7.98
C CYS A 197 -5.49 -0.07 -7.15
N ILE A 198 -4.66 0.24 -6.17
CA ILE A 198 -4.25 -0.67 -5.11
C ILE A 198 -4.83 -0.13 -3.81
N ALA A 199 -5.50 -0.97 -3.06
CA ALA A 199 -6.20 -0.60 -1.83
C ALA A 199 -6.14 -1.73 -0.81
N SER A 200 -6.32 -1.39 0.46
CA SER A 200 -6.47 -2.37 1.54
C SER A 200 -7.84 -3.06 1.46
N ASP A 201 -7.89 -4.36 1.73
CA ASP A 201 -9.16 -5.10 1.82
C ASP A 201 -9.79 -4.92 3.20
N TYR A 202 -10.43 -3.78 3.39
CA TYR A 202 -11.07 -3.41 4.66
C TYR A 202 -12.20 -4.35 5.07
N GLU A 203 -12.94 -4.91 4.11
CA GLU A 203 -14.03 -5.85 4.38
C GLU A 203 -13.48 -7.19 4.87
N ALA A 204 -12.50 -7.76 4.17
CA ALA A 204 -11.82 -8.96 4.61
C ALA A 204 -11.14 -8.78 5.97
N ALA A 205 -10.58 -7.59 6.25
CA ALA A 205 -9.97 -7.29 7.54
C ALA A 205 -10.94 -7.51 8.70
N PHE A 206 -12.11 -6.87 8.66
CA PHE A 206 -13.08 -7.02 9.76
C PHE A 206 -13.78 -8.38 9.78
N TYR A 207 -13.92 -9.02 8.62
CA TYR A 207 -14.36 -10.42 8.58
C TYR A 207 -13.38 -11.35 9.32
N HIS A 208 -12.10 -11.27 9.03
CA HIS A 208 -11.08 -12.09 9.67
C HIS A 208 -10.87 -11.74 11.15
N LEU A 209 -10.88 -10.44 11.50
CA LEU A 209 -10.74 -10.00 12.88
C LEU A 209 -11.93 -10.50 13.73
N THR A 210 -13.14 -10.40 13.23
CA THR A 210 -14.35 -10.87 13.93
C THR A 210 -14.32 -12.38 14.10
N ASN A 211 -13.94 -13.14 13.08
CA ASN A 211 -13.78 -14.58 13.18
C ASN A 211 -12.70 -15.00 14.19
N LYS A 212 -11.59 -14.27 14.25
CA LYS A 212 -10.54 -14.49 15.27
C LYS A 212 -11.12 -14.31 16.69
N VAL A 213 -11.89 -13.24 16.92
CA VAL A 213 -12.53 -12.95 18.21
C VAL A 213 -13.58 -14.01 18.57
N ILE A 214 -14.37 -14.46 17.61
CA ILE A 214 -15.33 -15.56 17.79
C ILE A 214 -14.58 -16.86 18.14
N GLY A 215 -13.45 -17.13 17.48
CA GLY A 215 -12.60 -18.29 17.75
C GLY A 215 -12.01 -18.31 19.15
N GLU A 216 -11.84 -17.16 19.81
CA GLU A 216 -11.45 -17.04 21.22
C GLU A 216 -12.65 -17.28 22.18
N GLY A 217 -13.85 -17.50 21.68
CA GLY A 217 -15.05 -17.82 22.46
C GLY A 217 -15.98 -16.64 22.72
N HIS A 218 -15.72 -15.46 22.17
CA HIS A 218 -16.60 -14.30 22.34
C HIS A 218 -17.89 -14.45 21.51
N GLN A 219 -19.04 -14.20 22.12
CA GLN A 219 -20.35 -14.21 21.48
C GLN A 219 -21.01 -12.83 21.47
N HIS A 220 -20.65 -11.96 22.42
CA HIS A 220 -21.17 -10.60 22.55
C HIS A 220 -20.09 -9.60 22.15
N ILE A 221 -20.03 -9.31 20.85
CA ILE A 221 -18.97 -8.52 20.22
C ILE A 221 -19.57 -7.20 19.74
N SER A 222 -19.16 -6.07 20.34
CA SER A 222 -19.68 -4.75 19.97
C SER A 222 -18.70 -3.99 19.06
N LEU A 223 -19.26 -3.42 18.00
CA LEU A 223 -18.52 -2.62 17.04
C LEU A 223 -18.44 -1.16 17.49
N VAL A 224 -17.22 -0.57 17.52
CA VAL A 224 -16.97 0.80 17.98
C VAL A 224 -16.49 1.66 16.81
N PRO A 225 -17.33 2.62 16.32
CA PRO A 225 -17.01 3.42 15.16
C PRO A 225 -15.96 4.49 15.44
N CYS A 226 -15.25 4.90 14.38
CA CYS A 226 -14.34 6.02 14.39
C CYS A 226 -14.88 7.16 13.51
N PRO A 227 -15.01 8.41 14.02
CA PRO A 227 -15.61 9.52 13.29
C PRO A 227 -14.74 10.04 12.11
N ILE A 228 -13.44 9.79 12.14
CA ILE A 228 -12.51 10.27 11.11
C ILE A 228 -12.40 9.35 9.90
N LEU A 229 -13.01 8.16 9.95
CA LEU A 229 -13.02 7.25 8.80
C LEU A 229 -13.97 7.76 7.72
N THR A 230 -13.56 7.57 6.47
CA THR A 230 -14.47 7.81 5.35
C THR A 230 -15.68 6.88 5.40
N PRO A 231 -16.81 7.28 4.81
CA PRO A 231 -17.99 6.42 4.74
C PRO A 231 -17.68 5.05 4.11
N HIS A 232 -16.85 5.01 3.07
CA HIS A 232 -16.49 3.77 2.39
C HIS A 232 -15.77 2.78 3.32
N VAL A 233 -14.72 3.21 4.02
CA VAL A 233 -13.97 2.33 4.95
C VAL A 233 -14.86 1.85 6.08
N LYS A 234 -15.68 2.75 6.66
CA LYS A 234 -16.63 2.41 7.71
C LYS A 234 -17.62 1.33 7.25
N ASP A 235 -18.18 1.49 6.04
CA ASP A 235 -19.14 0.54 5.47
C ASP A 235 -18.49 -0.83 5.19
N CYS A 236 -17.23 -0.85 4.72
CA CYS A 236 -16.46 -2.08 4.53
C CYS A 236 -16.28 -2.83 5.86
N TYR A 237 -15.86 -2.14 6.90
CA TYR A 237 -15.70 -2.74 8.23
C TYR A 237 -17.01 -3.31 8.78
N ILE A 238 -18.13 -2.58 8.64
CA ILE A 238 -19.44 -3.05 9.06
C ILE A 238 -19.86 -4.29 8.27
N ARG A 239 -19.65 -4.32 6.94
CA ARG A 239 -19.99 -5.50 6.13
C ARG A 239 -19.18 -6.72 6.53
N GLY A 240 -17.86 -6.58 6.73
CA GLY A 240 -17.00 -7.67 7.17
C GLY A 240 -17.42 -8.22 8.54
N TYR A 241 -17.67 -7.34 9.51
CA TYR A 241 -18.20 -7.72 10.82
C TYR A 241 -19.54 -8.48 10.71
N ARG A 242 -20.52 -7.92 10.00
CA ARG A 242 -21.84 -8.54 9.81
C ARG A 242 -21.77 -9.89 9.11
N ALA A 243 -20.85 -10.06 8.17
CA ALA A 243 -20.66 -11.33 7.47
C ALA A 243 -20.21 -12.42 8.45
N ALA A 244 -19.17 -12.14 9.25
CA ALA A 244 -18.65 -13.10 10.23
C ALA A 244 -19.65 -13.43 11.35
N ILE A 245 -20.35 -12.43 11.90
CA ILE A 245 -21.40 -12.61 12.93
C ILE A 245 -22.53 -13.48 12.40
N ARG A 246 -23.01 -13.24 11.18
CA ARG A 246 -24.08 -14.03 10.54
C ARG A 246 -23.66 -15.48 10.31
N GLU A 247 -22.44 -15.69 9.85
CA GLU A 247 -21.90 -17.03 9.56
C GLU A 247 -21.74 -17.86 10.83
N ALA A 248 -21.42 -17.21 11.95
CA ALA A 248 -21.36 -17.83 13.26
C ALA A 248 -22.74 -18.02 13.94
N GLY A 249 -23.82 -17.55 13.34
CA GLY A 249 -25.17 -17.61 13.92
C GLY A 249 -25.35 -16.72 15.15
N LEU A 250 -24.56 -15.64 15.27
CA LEU A 250 -24.60 -14.68 16.38
C LEU A 250 -25.45 -13.46 16.02
N GLU A 251 -25.86 -12.70 17.04
CA GLU A 251 -26.57 -11.43 16.86
C GLU A 251 -25.58 -10.26 16.80
N PRO A 252 -25.76 -9.30 15.87
CA PRO A 252 -24.88 -8.14 15.75
C PRO A 252 -25.15 -7.14 16.89
N HIS A 253 -24.10 -6.68 17.56
CA HIS A 253 -24.13 -5.64 18.58
C HIS A 253 -23.62 -4.31 18.02
N GLU A 254 -24.52 -3.54 17.38
CA GLU A 254 -24.21 -2.31 16.67
C GLU A 254 -24.71 -1.03 17.37
N ASN A 255 -25.16 -1.14 18.60
CA ASN A 255 -25.79 -0.04 19.38
C ASN A 255 -24.89 1.20 19.50
N LEU A 256 -23.57 1.02 19.39
CA LEU A 256 -22.60 2.10 19.45
C LEU A 256 -22.39 2.82 18.12
N LEU A 257 -22.82 2.25 16.99
CA LEU A 257 -22.61 2.87 15.67
C LEU A 257 -23.29 4.24 15.59
N ASP A 258 -24.58 4.32 15.98
CA ASP A 258 -25.32 5.57 15.95
C ASP A 258 -24.92 6.49 17.10
N ALA A 259 -24.77 5.93 18.33
CA ALA A 259 -24.45 6.70 19.53
C ALA A 259 -23.09 7.40 19.45
N LEU A 260 -22.11 6.82 18.73
CA LEU A 260 -20.74 7.30 18.67
C LEU A 260 -20.32 7.83 17.29
N SER A 261 -21.21 7.82 16.30
CA SER A 261 -20.88 8.23 14.92
C SER A 261 -20.30 9.64 14.82
N GLN A 262 -20.75 10.54 15.70
CA GLN A 262 -20.34 11.96 15.77
C GLN A 262 -19.48 12.28 17.01
N THR A 263 -19.19 11.29 17.87
CA THR A 263 -18.42 11.52 19.08
C THR A 263 -16.95 11.73 18.75
N SER A 264 -16.41 12.91 19.05
CA SER A 264 -15.01 13.26 18.81
C SER A 264 -14.05 12.28 19.52
N LEU A 265 -12.89 12.07 18.96
CA LEU A 265 -11.79 11.32 19.60
C LEU A 265 -11.26 11.99 20.88
N ARG A 266 -11.63 13.25 21.13
CA ARG A 266 -11.31 13.99 22.36
C ARG A 266 -12.40 13.92 23.43
N ASP A 267 -13.60 13.41 23.08
CA ASP A 267 -14.73 13.30 24.02
C ASP A 267 -14.76 11.92 24.69
N THR A 268 -13.84 11.68 25.60
CA THR A 268 -13.80 10.45 26.39
C THR A 268 -14.99 10.31 27.32
N ALA A 269 -15.56 11.42 27.83
CA ALA A 269 -16.73 11.40 28.70
C ALA A 269 -17.99 10.91 27.95
N GLY A 270 -18.20 11.41 26.72
CA GLY A 270 -19.28 10.93 25.85
C GLY A 270 -19.16 9.45 25.52
N LEU A 271 -17.93 8.99 25.21
CA LEU A 271 -17.66 7.57 25.00
C LEU A 271 -17.96 6.75 26.28
N THR A 272 -17.46 7.16 27.44
CA THR A 272 -17.71 6.46 28.72
C THR A 272 -19.20 6.28 28.98
N LYS A 273 -19.98 7.34 28.80
CA LYS A 273 -21.47 7.30 28.96
C LYS A 273 -22.15 6.36 27.98
N ALA A 274 -21.64 6.24 26.76
CA ALA A 274 -22.15 5.30 25.77
C ALA A 274 -21.84 3.84 26.17
N LEU A 275 -20.62 3.59 26.70
CA LEU A 275 -20.19 2.28 27.15
C LEU A 275 -20.96 1.74 28.36
N GLU A 276 -21.46 2.60 29.24
CA GLU A 276 -22.34 2.19 30.37
C GLU A 276 -23.61 1.46 29.92
N LYS A 277 -24.03 1.69 28.68
CA LYS A 277 -25.22 1.06 28.08
C LYS A 277 -24.92 -0.25 27.36
N THR A 278 -23.68 -0.71 27.30
CA THR A 278 -23.27 -1.94 26.61
C THR A 278 -23.17 -3.11 27.58
N ASN A 279 -24.34 -3.52 28.15
CA ASN A 279 -24.40 -4.67 29.05
C ASN A 279 -24.11 -5.97 28.28
N GLY A 280 -23.30 -6.85 28.87
CA GLY A 280 -22.98 -8.17 28.31
C GLY A 280 -21.91 -8.19 27.23
N THR A 281 -21.42 -7.06 26.74
CA THR A 281 -20.31 -7.04 25.78
C THR A 281 -19.04 -7.63 26.41
N THR A 282 -18.45 -8.61 25.73
CA THR A 282 -17.20 -9.29 26.14
C THR A 282 -15.99 -8.85 25.31
N CYS A 283 -16.22 -8.33 24.10
CA CYS A 283 -15.17 -7.79 23.24
C CYS A 283 -15.66 -6.57 22.47
N PHE A 284 -14.82 -5.56 22.38
CA PHE A 284 -15.00 -4.41 21.51
C PHE A 284 -14.09 -4.51 20.28
N LEU A 285 -14.69 -4.37 19.10
CA LEU A 285 -13.99 -4.18 17.83
C LEU A 285 -13.93 -2.69 17.52
N SER A 286 -12.77 -2.09 17.64
CA SER A 286 -12.54 -0.67 17.33
C SER A 286 -12.10 -0.48 15.89
N MET A 287 -12.65 0.51 15.21
CA MET A 287 -12.36 0.79 13.80
C MET A 287 -11.06 1.57 13.58
N SER A 288 -10.33 1.96 14.63
CA SER A 288 -9.04 2.64 14.50
C SER A 288 -8.20 2.59 15.77
N LEU A 289 -6.88 2.78 15.62
CA LEU A 289 -5.94 2.88 16.74
C LEU A 289 -6.35 4.00 17.72
N ALA A 290 -6.57 5.22 17.22
CA ALA A 290 -6.93 6.38 18.06
C ALA A 290 -8.24 6.16 18.83
N ARG A 291 -9.23 5.51 18.21
CA ARG A 291 -10.47 5.15 18.91
C ARG A 291 -10.21 4.07 19.97
N SER A 292 -9.27 3.15 19.75
CA SER A 292 -8.90 2.13 20.72
C SER A 292 -8.22 2.72 21.97
N GLU A 293 -7.37 3.73 21.80
CA GLU A 293 -6.76 4.45 22.91
C GLU A 293 -7.81 5.14 23.79
N GLN A 294 -8.74 5.84 23.15
CA GLN A 294 -9.85 6.49 23.85
C GLN A 294 -10.75 5.46 24.55
N LEU A 295 -11.03 4.33 23.90
CA LEU A 295 -11.83 3.24 24.43
C LEU A 295 -11.19 2.62 25.68
N ILE A 296 -9.92 2.29 25.63
CA ILE A 296 -9.17 1.73 26.75
C ILE A 296 -9.14 2.74 27.92
N SER A 297 -8.91 4.02 27.64
CA SER A 297 -8.97 5.09 28.65
C SER A 297 -10.37 5.18 29.30
N ALA A 298 -11.45 5.09 28.51
CA ALA A 298 -12.81 5.10 29.02
C ALA A 298 -13.13 3.86 29.87
N LEU A 299 -12.64 2.67 29.47
CA LEU A 299 -12.78 1.44 30.24
C LEU A 299 -12.05 1.50 31.57
N GLN A 300 -10.88 2.12 31.63
CA GLN A 300 -10.15 2.37 32.88
C GLN A 300 -10.97 3.26 33.84
N LEU A 301 -11.63 4.32 33.33
CA LEU A 301 -12.54 5.16 34.13
C LEU A 301 -13.72 4.36 34.69
N LEU A 302 -14.22 3.38 33.93
CA LEU A 302 -15.27 2.45 34.35
C LEU A 302 -14.74 1.28 35.24
N LYS A 303 -13.45 1.28 35.57
CA LYS A 303 -12.76 0.22 36.35
C LYS A 303 -12.90 -1.16 35.71
N ARG A 304 -12.94 -1.23 34.37
CA ARG A 304 -12.90 -2.48 33.60
C ARG A 304 -11.51 -2.74 33.07
N ASP A 305 -10.92 -3.85 33.44
CA ASP A 305 -9.56 -4.23 33.03
C ASP A 305 -9.56 -4.92 31.65
N VAL A 306 -8.62 -4.51 30.78
CA VAL A 306 -8.41 -5.07 29.44
C VAL A 306 -7.12 -5.91 29.47
N PRO A 307 -7.18 -7.19 29.05
CA PRO A 307 -8.31 -7.97 28.51
C PRO A 307 -9.12 -8.74 29.57
N LYS A 308 -8.81 -8.63 30.88
CA LYS A 308 -9.33 -9.49 31.94
C LYS A 308 -10.87 -9.47 32.04
N ASP A 309 -11.45 -8.27 32.04
CA ASP A 309 -12.90 -8.10 32.15
C ASP A 309 -13.56 -7.92 30.79
N ILE A 310 -12.79 -7.46 29.79
CA ILE A 310 -13.26 -7.20 28.45
C ILE A 310 -12.09 -7.11 27.46
N SER A 311 -12.20 -7.77 26.32
CA SER A 311 -11.24 -7.67 25.24
C SER A 311 -11.43 -6.43 24.39
N VAL A 312 -10.35 -5.90 23.84
CA VAL A 312 -10.35 -4.81 22.85
C VAL A 312 -9.43 -5.18 21.70
N VAL A 313 -9.96 -5.17 20.49
CA VAL A 313 -9.20 -5.38 19.27
C VAL A 313 -9.46 -4.24 18.28
N SER A 314 -8.53 -4.01 17.38
CA SER A 314 -8.55 -2.82 16.52
C SER A 314 -8.20 -3.09 15.06
N ALA A 315 -8.66 -2.17 14.20
CA ALA A 315 -8.02 -1.95 12.92
C ALA A 315 -6.69 -1.19 13.12
N ASN A 316 -5.69 -1.57 12.31
CA ASN A 316 -4.37 -0.93 12.21
C ASN A 316 -3.66 -0.73 13.57
N PRO A 317 -3.53 -1.75 14.42
CA PRO A 317 -2.68 -1.66 15.59
C PRO A 317 -1.22 -1.52 15.15
N THR A 318 -0.41 -0.84 15.97
CA THR A 318 1.04 -0.73 15.74
C THR A 318 1.79 -1.54 16.79
N SER A 319 2.90 -2.15 16.38
CA SER A 319 3.80 -2.88 17.30
C SER A 319 4.71 -1.97 18.13
N ASP A 320 4.74 -0.68 17.83
CA ASP A 320 5.70 0.26 18.39
C ASP A 320 5.08 1.14 19.49
N TYR A 321 3.82 0.92 19.82
CA TYR A 321 3.08 1.79 20.73
C TYR A 321 2.24 0.99 21.73
N SER A 322 2.44 1.26 23.01
CA SER A 322 1.65 0.68 24.08
C SER A 322 0.39 1.52 24.37
N MET A 323 -0.73 0.86 24.58
CA MET A 323 -1.99 1.50 24.94
C MET A 323 -1.91 2.16 26.34
N PRO A 324 -2.88 3.01 26.72
CA PRO A 324 -2.91 3.68 28.03
C PRO A 324 -2.81 2.75 29.24
N ASN A 325 -3.17 1.50 29.09
CA ASN A 325 -3.03 0.45 30.10
C ASN A 325 -1.64 -0.27 30.08
N GLY A 326 -0.71 0.20 29.26
CA GLY A 326 0.64 -0.35 29.11
C GLY A 326 0.72 -1.64 28.27
N LYS A 327 -0.37 -2.08 27.64
CA LYS A 327 -0.43 -3.32 26.83
C LYS A 327 -0.34 -3.03 25.35
N MET A 328 0.15 -4.02 24.59
CA MET A 328 0.15 -4.00 23.12
C MET A 328 -1.23 -4.36 22.60
N LEU A 329 -1.72 -3.57 21.65
CA LEU A 329 -3.05 -3.75 21.07
C LEU A 329 -3.07 -4.91 20.08
N SER A 330 -4.00 -5.84 20.26
CA SER A 330 -4.30 -6.91 19.29
C SER A 330 -5.21 -6.40 18.18
N GLY A 331 -5.06 -6.92 16.97
CA GLY A 331 -5.97 -6.52 15.90
C GLY A 331 -5.56 -6.97 14.52
N ILE A 332 -6.05 -6.27 13.51
CA ILE A 332 -5.76 -6.56 12.12
C ILE A 332 -5.21 -5.32 11.43
N GLY A 333 -4.15 -5.50 10.66
CA GLY A 333 -3.43 -4.42 10.00
C GLY A 333 -3.16 -4.70 8.53
N PHE A 334 -2.60 -3.69 7.89
CA PHE A 334 -2.08 -3.74 6.54
C PHE A 334 -0.62 -3.31 6.56
N SER A 335 0.16 -3.75 5.57
CA SER A 335 1.54 -3.29 5.39
C SER A 335 1.58 -2.22 4.31
N PRO A 336 1.71 -0.93 4.69
CA PRO A 336 1.91 0.14 3.72
C PRO A 336 3.10 -0.13 2.80
N GLU A 337 4.20 -0.68 3.33
CA GLU A 337 5.39 -1.03 2.56
C GLU A 337 5.07 -2.06 1.48
N HIS A 338 4.31 -3.09 1.81
CA HIS A 338 3.88 -4.09 0.83
C HIS A 338 2.98 -3.48 -0.25
N GLU A 339 1.99 -2.68 0.13
CA GLU A 339 1.09 -2.01 -0.81
C GLU A 339 1.83 -1.03 -1.72
N ILE A 340 2.79 -0.29 -1.18
CA ILE A 340 3.69 0.60 -1.94
C ILE A 340 4.54 -0.20 -2.91
N GLY A 341 5.12 -1.32 -2.48
CA GLY A 341 5.85 -2.23 -3.34
C GLY A 341 5.00 -2.72 -4.51
N LEU A 342 3.72 -3.07 -4.27
CA LEU A 342 2.76 -3.41 -5.31
C LEU A 342 2.51 -2.24 -6.27
N CYS A 343 2.36 -1.00 -5.79
CA CYS A 343 2.21 0.18 -6.64
C CYS A 343 3.41 0.37 -7.57
N ILE A 344 4.61 0.24 -7.05
CA ILE A 344 5.85 0.39 -7.83
C ILE A 344 5.99 -0.74 -8.85
N GLN A 345 5.73 -1.99 -8.44
CA GLN A 345 5.72 -3.13 -9.35
C GLN A 345 4.71 -2.94 -10.48
N PHE A 346 3.55 -2.41 -10.16
CA PHE A 346 2.49 -2.13 -11.10
C PHE A 346 2.89 -1.06 -12.12
N LEU A 347 3.45 0.06 -11.66
CA LEU A 347 3.98 1.09 -12.55
C LEU A 347 5.03 0.52 -13.50
N ARG A 348 5.94 -0.31 -13.00
CA ARG A 348 6.97 -0.94 -13.82
C ARG A 348 6.38 -1.83 -14.91
N GLN A 349 5.36 -2.62 -14.59
CA GLN A 349 4.64 -3.43 -15.59
C GLN A 349 3.97 -2.54 -16.66
N GLN A 350 3.37 -1.44 -16.27
CA GLN A 350 2.78 -0.48 -17.22
C GLN A 350 3.85 0.26 -18.05
N MET A 351 5.05 0.48 -17.52
CA MET A 351 6.17 1.01 -18.30
C MET A 351 6.62 0.03 -19.38
N ILE A 352 6.56 -1.28 -19.10
CA ILE A 352 6.92 -2.36 -20.04
C ILE A 352 5.80 -2.60 -21.04
N ASP A 353 4.55 -2.72 -20.57
CA ASP A 353 3.36 -2.91 -21.43
C ASP A 353 2.22 -1.97 -21.02
N ARG A 354 2.09 -0.86 -21.73
CA ARG A 354 1.03 0.14 -21.50
C ARG A 354 -0.39 -0.39 -21.72
N ARG A 355 -0.55 -1.53 -22.38
CA ARG A 355 -1.85 -2.19 -22.59
C ARG A 355 -2.23 -3.04 -21.38
N TRP A 356 -1.29 -3.29 -20.47
CA TRP A 356 -1.58 -4.02 -19.27
C TRP A 356 -2.50 -3.18 -18.37
N LYS A 357 -3.70 -3.70 -18.15
CA LYS A 357 -4.74 -3.03 -17.36
C LYS A 357 -5.10 -3.92 -16.18
N LEU A 358 -5.03 -3.35 -15.01
CA LEU A 358 -5.66 -3.85 -13.80
C LEU A 358 -6.76 -2.86 -13.41
N SER A 359 -7.89 -3.33 -12.90
CA SER A 359 -8.92 -2.43 -12.36
C SER A 359 -8.60 -2.05 -10.92
N THR A 360 -8.65 -3.03 -10.03
CA THR A 360 -8.39 -2.87 -8.60
C THR A 360 -7.69 -4.12 -8.08
N MET A 361 -6.69 -3.91 -7.22
CA MET A 361 -6.05 -4.96 -6.42
C MET A 361 -6.29 -4.64 -4.95
N LEU A 362 -6.80 -5.60 -4.20
CA LEU A 362 -6.98 -5.49 -2.76
C LEU A 362 -5.84 -6.21 -2.05
N ALA A 363 -5.14 -5.49 -1.18
CA ALA A 363 -4.09 -6.03 -0.35
C ALA A 363 -4.71 -6.78 0.84
N ALA A 364 -4.24 -8.00 1.07
CA ALA A 364 -4.73 -8.83 2.16
C ALA A 364 -4.29 -8.27 3.52
N PRO A 365 -5.19 -8.27 4.53
CA PRO A 365 -4.84 -7.92 5.90
C PRO A 365 -4.06 -9.05 6.58
N PHE A 366 -3.37 -8.71 7.68
CA PHE A 366 -2.72 -9.67 8.56
C PHE A 366 -3.05 -9.40 10.02
N PHE A 367 -3.09 -10.45 10.84
CA PHE A 367 -3.34 -10.30 12.28
C PHE A 367 -2.07 -9.82 13.00
N VAL A 368 -2.23 -8.88 13.92
CA VAL A 368 -1.19 -8.35 14.81
C VAL A 368 -1.45 -8.90 16.20
N GLU A 369 -0.56 -9.75 16.67
CA GLU A 369 -0.62 -10.29 18.03
C GLU A 369 -0.32 -9.19 19.04
N GLY A 370 -1.13 -9.11 20.08
CA GLY A 370 -1.00 -8.17 21.18
C GLY A 370 -1.51 -8.80 22.48
N GLU A 371 -1.77 -7.97 23.48
CA GLU A 371 -2.11 -8.37 24.84
C GLU A 371 -3.54 -7.97 25.25
N THR A 372 -4.35 -7.48 24.31
CA THR A 372 -5.69 -6.92 24.59
C THR A 372 -6.84 -7.85 24.18
N LEU A 373 -6.53 -9.04 23.68
CA LEU A 373 -7.49 -10.11 23.37
C LEU A 373 -7.21 -11.31 24.29
N ALA A 374 -8.24 -11.80 24.96
CA ALA A 374 -8.22 -13.02 25.74
C ALA A 374 -9.62 -13.67 25.70
N PRO A 375 -9.77 -14.98 25.99
CA PRO A 375 -11.08 -15.61 26.11
C PRO A 375 -12.00 -14.85 27.07
N PRO A 376 -13.31 -14.84 26.85
CA PRO A 376 -14.27 -14.17 27.75
C PRO A 376 -14.23 -14.80 29.15
N ALA A 377 -14.37 -13.94 30.18
CA ALA A 377 -14.34 -14.35 31.59
C ALA A 377 -15.57 -15.21 31.98
#